data_faf9eae2e134d91d094e8985190e6133
#
_entry.id   faf9eae2e134d91d094e8985190e6133
#
_cell.length_a   1.000
_cell.length_b   1.000
_cell.length_c   1.000
_cell.angle_alpha   90.00
_cell.angle_beta   90.00
_cell.angle_gamma   90.00
#
_symmetry.space_group_name_H-M   'P 1'
#
loop_
_entity.id
_entity.type
_entity.pdbx_description
1 polymer ?
#
loop_
_entity_poly.entity_id
_entity_poly.type
_entity_poly.pdbx_seq_one_letter_code
_entity_poly.pdbx_strand_id
1 'polypeptide(L)'
;MAVNLTEKTADQLLNIDGIQLFTARAGIKQTDRADLTLMVLSGGNTVGAVFTTNRFCAAPVHIAKSHLFDEDGVRAIIINTGNANAGTGAQGRIDAIETCAATAEQTGCKPSQVLPFSTGVILEPLSVGKIVAALPKMQPADWADAARAIMTTDTVPKSASREGSVGEKHTVRATGIAKGSGMIHPNMATMLSFIATDAKVSQPVLQLMTQEIADETFNTITVDGDTSTNDSFVIIATGKNSQSEIDNIADPRYKQLKDLLGSLALELAQAIVRDGEGATKFITVRVENAKTRDEARQVAYAVAHSPLVKTAFFASDPNLGRLLAAIGYAGIADLDADILEMYLDDVLVAENGGRAASYTEEQGQAVMAKDEITVRIKLHRGQAAATVYTCDLSHDYVSINADYRS
;
A
#
# COMPACT_ATOMS: atom_id res chain seq x y z
N MET A 1 -7.88 -17.18 -4.67
CA MET A 1 -8.93 -16.17 -4.34
C MET A 1 -8.39 -15.35 -3.16
N ALA A 2 -8.60 -14.05 -3.16
CA ALA A 2 -8.15 -13.19 -2.06
C ALA A 2 -8.79 -13.59 -0.72
N VAL A 3 -8.05 -13.45 0.38
CA VAL A 3 -8.48 -13.88 1.72
C VAL A 3 -9.47 -12.87 2.30
N ASN A 4 -10.75 -13.25 2.39
CA ASN A 4 -11.82 -12.41 2.96
C ASN A 4 -11.84 -10.97 2.40
N LEU A 5 -11.58 -10.83 1.10
CA LEU A 5 -11.62 -9.56 0.38
C LEU A 5 -12.66 -9.63 -0.74
N THR A 6 -13.53 -8.64 -0.77
CA THR A 6 -14.54 -8.48 -1.81
C THR A 6 -14.39 -7.12 -2.48
N GLU A 7 -14.64 -7.07 -3.78
CA GLU A 7 -14.69 -5.83 -4.54
C GLU A 7 -15.79 -4.90 -4.01
N LYS A 8 -15.51 -3.61 -3.92
CA LYS A 8 -16.51 -2.57 -3.66
C LYS A 8 -17.14 -2.11 -4.96
N THR A 9 -18.45 -1.97 -4.95
CA THR A 9 -19.21 -1.38 -6.07
C THR A 9 -19.21 0.15 -6.00
N ALA A 10 -19.51 0.82 -7.11
CA ALA A 10 -19.49 2.29 -7.20
C ALA A 10 -20.37 2.98 -6.15
N ASP A 11 -21.52 2.40 -5.82
CA ASP A 11 -22.45 2.92 -4.82
C ASP A 11 -21.95 2.80 -3.36
N GLN A 12 -20.94 1.98 -3.14
CA GLN A 12 -20.25 1.82 -1.85
C GLN A 12 -19.07 2.80 -1.66
N LEU A 13 -18.73 3.55 -2.70
CA LEU A 13 -17.60 4.48 -2.71
C LEU A 13 -18.09 5.92 -2.78
N LEU A 14 -17.53 6.78 -1.93
CA LEU A 14 -17.91 8.19 -1.85
C LEU A 14 -17.23 8.98 -2.96
N ASN A 15 -17.99 9.82 -3.65
CA ASN A 15 -17.42 10.82 -4.54
C ASN A 15 -16.71 11.91 -3.72
N ILE A 16 -15.58 12.37 -4.23
CA ILE A 16 -14.81 13.46 -3.62
C ILE A 16 -14.85 14.66 -4.56
N ASP A 17 -15.46 15.73 -4.08
CA ASP A 17 -15.54 16.98 -4.84
C ASP A 17 -14.14 17.53 -5.18
N GLY A 18 -13.96 17.97 -6.41
CA GLY A 18 -12.70 18.52 -6.88
C GLY A 18 -11.77 17.49 -7.55
N ILE A 19 -12.23 16.25 -7.72
CA ILE A 19 -11.55 15.22 -8.52
C ILE A 19 -12.51 14.71 -9.62
N GLN A 20 -11.96 14.54 -10.81
CA GLN A 20 -12.61 13.84 -11.92
C GLN A 20 -11.73 12.66 -12.33
N LEU A 21 -12.35 11.51 -12.52
CA LEU A 21 -11.66 10.27 -12.89
C LEU A 21 -12.00 9.90 -14.33
N PHE A 22 -11.00 9.42 -15.05
CA PHE A 22 -11.14 8.93 -16.41
C PHE A 22 -10.28 7.68 -16.58
N THR A 23 -10.74 6.76 -17.43
CA THR A 23 -10.00 5.56 -17.80
C THR A 23 -10.01 5.34 -19.30
N ALA A 24 -9.01 4.64 -19.82
CA ALA A 24 -8.93 4.22 -21.21
C ALA A 24 -8.21 2.89 -21.35
N ARG A 25 -8.45 2.22 -22.48
CA ARG A 25 -7.63 1.09 -22.95
C ARG A 25 -6.59 1.65 -23.91
N ALA A 26 -5.35 1.81 -23.43
CA ALA A 26 -4.24 2.24 -24.28
C ALA A 26 -3.59 1.03 -25.00
N GLY A 27 -3.79 -0.18 -24.49
CA GLY A 27 -3.19 -1.40 -25.04
C GLY A 27 -1.69 -1.49 -24.76
N ILE A 28 -1.25 -1.00 -23.59
CA ILE A 28 0.15 -1.06 -23.14
C ILE A 28 0.52 -2.52 -22.93
N LYS A 29 -0.31 -3.26 -22.18
CA LYS A 29 -0.33 -4.72 -22.16
C LYS A 29 -1.62 -5.20 -22.85
N GLN A 30 -1.59 -6.37 -23.51
CA GLN A 30 -2.79 -6.97 -24.08
C GLN A 30 -3.72 -7.43 -22.95
N THR A 31 -4.69 -6.59 -22.59
CA THR A 31 -5.71 -6.90 -21.57
C THR A 31 -7.08 -6.45 -22.08
N ASP A 32 -8.13 -7.11 -21.62
CA ASP A 32 -9.52 -6.73 -21.91
C ASP A 32 -10.03 -5.58 -21.04
N ARG A 33 -9.20 -5.05 -20.16
CA ARG A 33 -9.52 -3.96 -19.23
C ARG A 33 -8.81 -2.66 -19.58
N ALA A 34 -9.25 -1.55 -18.98
CA ALA A 34 -8.54 -0.28 -19.01
C ALA A 34 -7.14 -0.44 -18.35
N ASP A 35 -6.13 0.20 -18.94
CA ASP A 35 -4.73 0.20 -18.52
C ASP A 35 -4.12 1.61 -18.43
N LEU A 36 -4.99 2.63 -18.53
CA LEU A 36 -4.64 4.02 -18.34
C LEU A 36 -5.71 4.71 -17.49
N THR A 37 -5.27 5.37 -16.39
CA THR A 37 -6.14 6.13 -15.48
C THR A 37 -5.65 7.55 -15.39
N LEU A 38 -6.57 8.51 -15.45
CA LEU A 38 -6.31 9.93 -15.28
C LEU A 38 -7.19 10.49 -14.16
N MET A 39 -6.56 11.17 -13.20
CA MET A 39 -7.23 11.96 -12.17
C MET A 39 -6.99 13.43 -12.50
N VAL A 40 -8.05 14.20 -12.72
CA VAL A 40 -7.99 15.65 -12.95
C VAL A 40 -8.40 16.36 -11.67
N LEU A 41 -7.53 17.24 -11.18
CA LEU A 41 -7.69 17.92 -9.91
C LEU A 41 -8.10 19.37 -10.11
N SER A 42 -9.10 19.83 -9.35
CA SER A 42 -9.47 21.25 -9.31
C SER A 42 -8.35 22.10 -8.68
N GLY A 43 -8.27 23.38 -9.04
CA GLY A 43 -7.32 24.30 -8.42
C GLY A 43 -7.57 24.48 -6.91
N GLY A 44 -6.50 24.79 -6.16
CA GLY A 44 -6.52 24.99 -4.72
C GLY A 44 -6.44 23.67 -3.92
N ASN A 45 -6.12 22.57 -4.57
CA ASN A 45 -5.76 21.32 -3.91
C ASN A 45 -4.32 21.33 -3.38
N THR A 46 -4.02 20.43 -2.46
CA THR A 46 -2.67 20.09 -2.02
C THR A 46 -2.45 18.58 -2.18
N VAL A 47 -1.21 18.16 -2.44
CA VAL A 47 -0.87 16.76 -2.66
C VAL A 47 0.35 16.38 -1.83
N GLY A 48 0.18 15.43 -0.90
CA GLY A 48 1.28 14.79 -0.19
C GLY A 48 1.62 13.45 -0.82
N ALA A 49 2.91 13.12 -0.91
CA ALA A 49 3.31 11.82 -1.46
C ALA A 49 4.59 11.28 -0.80
N VAL A 50 4.64 9.96 -0.69
CA VAL A 50 5.86 9.20 -0.36
C VAL A 50 6.14 8.20 -1.48
N PHE A 51 7.43 7.90 -1.68
CA PHE A 51 7.89 7.14 -2.84
C PHE A 51 8.93 6.11 -2.42
N THR A 52 9.11 5.09 -3.25
CA THR A 52 10.09 4.04 -3.04
C THR A 52 11.48 4.55 -2.68
N THR A 53 12.14 3.86 -1.75
CA THR A 53 13.55 4.05 -1.40
C THR A 53 14.48 3.14 -2.20
N ASN A 54 13.93 2.29 -3.09
CA ASN A 54 14.73 1.45 -3.96
C ASN A 54 15.68 2.31 -4.80
N ARG A 55 16.97 1.99 -4.76
CA ARG A 55 17.99 2.76 -5.52
C ARG A 55 17.84 2.59 -7.04
N PHE A 56 17.19 1.51 -7.48
CA PHE A 56 16.80 1.29 -8.87
C PHE A 56 15.43 1.92 -9.17
N CYS A 57 15.27 3.16 -8.79
CA CYS A 57 14.02 3.91 -8.83
C CYS A 57 13.57 4.15 -10.28
N ALA A 58 12.30 3.93 -10.56
CA ALA A 58 11.70 4.10 -11.89
C ALA A 58 11.68 5.57 -12.35
N ALA A 59 11.74 5.77 -13.65
CA ALA A 59 11.72 7.11 -14.26
C ALA A 59 10.51 7.96 -13.85
N PRO A 60 9.25 7.47 -13.86
CA PRO A 60 8.10 8.26 -13.45
C PRO A 60 8.17 8.72 -12.00
N VAL A 61 8.76 7.92 -11.09
CA VAL A 61 8.95 8.33 -9.69
C VAL A 61 9.89 9.54 -9.57
N HIS A 62 10.96 9.59 -10.36
CA HIS A 62 11.86 10.76 -10.40
C HIS A 62 11.13 12.02 -10.87
N ILE A 63 10.31 11.89 -11.92
CA ILE A 63 9.54 13.02 -12.46
C ILE A 63 8.45 13.45 -11.45
N ALA A 64 7.70 12.50 -10.88
CA ALA A 64 6.69 12.81 -9.88
C ALA A 64 7.28 13.54 -8.66
N LYS A 65 8.45 13.12 -8.16
CA LYS A 65 9.16 13.81 -7.08
C LYS A 65 9.53 15.25 -7.44
N SER A 66 9.95 15.52 -8.66
CA SER A 66 10.31 16.88 -9.10
C SER A 66 9.09 17.77 -9.29
N HIS A 67 7.99 17.22 -9.79
CA HIS A 67 6.75 17.97 -10.06
C HIS A 67 5.90 18.20 -8.81
N LEU A 68 6.00 17.33 -7.79
CA LEU A 68 5.20 17.42 -6.56
C LEU A 68 5.33 18.77 -5.83
N PHE A 69 6.52 19.37 -5.88
CA PHE A 69 6.83 20.61 -5.20
C PHE A 69 6.95 21.81 -6.15
N ASP A 70 6.43 21.67 -7.39
CA ASP A 70 6.32 22.80 -8.31
C ASP A 70 5.38 23.87 -7.75
N GLU A 71 5.74 25.15 -7.91
CA GLU A 71 4.99 26.29 -7.36
C GLU A 71 3.56 26.39 -7.93
N ASP A 72 3.32 25.86 -9.12
CA ASP A 72 2.00 25.88 -9.77
C ASP A 72 1.04 24.84 -9.20
N GLY A 73 1.52 23.90 -8.36
CA GLY A 73 0.76 22.82 -7.73
C GLY A 73 0.30 21.72 -8.74
N VAL A 74 -0.25 20.64 -8.24
CA VAL A 74 -0.63 19.48 -9.03
C VAL A 74 -2.04 19.67 -9.63
N ARG A 75 -2.22 19.36 -10.92
CA ARG A 75 -3.49 19.46 -11.64
C ARG A 75 -3.95 18.14 -12.26
N ALA A 76 -3.03 17.21 -12.49
CA ALA A 76 -3.36 15.90 -13.02
C ALA A 76 -2.44 14.81 -12.48
N ILE A 77 -2.98 13.60 -12.38
CA ILE A 77 -2.24 12.37 -12.07
C ILE A 77 -2.55 11.38 -13.19
N ILE A 78 -1.51 10.90 -13.88
CA ILE A 78 -1.64 9.89 -14.94
C ILE A 78 -0.98 8.59 -14.49
N ILE A 79 -1.68 7.46 -14.63
CA ILE A 79 -1.23 6.15 -14.17
C ILE A 79 -1.36 5.19 -15.35
N ASN A 80 -0.27 4.56 -15.76
CA ASN A 80 -0.32 3.45 -16.71
C ASN A 80 0.00 2.12 -16.05
N THR A 81 -0.66 1.06 -16.51
CA THR A 81 -0.41 -0.32 -16.09
C THR A 81 0.16 -1.16 -17.24
N GLY A 82 0.82 -2.26 -16.89
CA GLY A 82 1.45 -3.19 -17.82
C GLY A 82 2.92 -2.91 -18.12
N ASN A 83 3.41 -1.70 -17.89
CA ASN A 83 4.81 -1.32 -18.05
C ASN A 83 5.23 -0.40 -16.89
N ALA A 84 6.33 -0.74 -16.22
CA ALA A 84 6.83 -0.01 -15.05
C ALA A 84 7.64 1.25 -15.41
N ASN A 85 8.10 1.38 -16.64
CA ASN A 85 9.09 2.38 -17.05
C ASN A 85 10.27 2.46 -16.07
N ALA A 86 10.75 1.31 -15.65
CA ALA A 86 11.87 1.12 -14.74
C ALA A 86 13.00 0.38 -15.44
N GLY A 87 14.26 0.76 -15.15
CA GLY A 87 15.42 0.20 -15.84
C GLY A 87 15.56 0.64 -17.31
N THR A 88 14.90 1.71 -17.70
CA THR A 88 14.82 2.24 -19.07
C THR A 88 15.80 3.38 -19.34
N GLY A 89 16.67 3.69 -18.37
CA GLY A 89 17.74 4.67 -18.51
C GLY A 89 17.25 6.09 -18.81
N ALA A 90 18.00 6.83 -19.63
CA ALA A 90 17.65 8.20 -20.00
C ALA A 90 16.36 8.28 -20.82
N GLN A 91 16.11 7.29 -21.68
CA GLN A 91 14.91 7.25 -22.52
C GLN A 91 13.66 7.18 -21.66
N GLY A 92 13.63 6.37 -20.60
CA GLY A 92 12.47 6.28 -19.71
C GLY A 92 12.09 7.62 -19.04
N ARG A 93 13.08 8.49 -18.77
CA ARG A 93 12.79 9.86 -18.27
C ARG A 93 12.17 10.73 -19.35
N ILE A 94 12.65 10.64 -20.59
CA ILE A 94 12.07 11.33 -21.74
C ILE A 94 10.62 10.86 -21.91
N ASP A 95 10.38 9.56 -21.87
CA ASP A 95 9.06 8.95 -22.01
C ASP A 95 8.08 9.44 -20.93
N ALA A 96 8.55 9.55 -19.67
CA ALA A 96 7.74 10.07 -18.57
C ALA A 96 7.41 11.56 -18.74
N ILE A 97 8.36 12.39 -19.20
CA ILE A 97 8.15 13.81 -19.49
C ILE A 97 7.18 13.98 -20.66
N GLU A 98 7.32 13.19 -21.73
CA GLU A 98 6.43 13.22 -22.89
C GLU A 98 5.00 12.82 -22.48
N THR A 99 4.85 11.81 -21.62
CA THR A 99 3.56 11.43 -21.02
C THR A 99 2.94 12.59 -20.24
N CYS A 100 3.73 13.32 -19.43
CA CYS A 100 3.26 14.52 -18.73
C CYS A 100 2.84 15.63 -19.69
N ALA A 101 3.61 15.89 -20.75
CA ALA A 101 3.31 16.93 -21.73
C ALA A 101 1.98 16.64 -22.47
N ALA A 102 1.79 15.41 -22.93
CA ALA A 102 0.55 15.01 -23.60
C ALA A 102 -0.67 15.07 -22.65
N THR A 103 -0.49 14.67 -21.39
CA THR A 103 -1.54 14.77 -20.37
C THR A 103 -1.89 16.23 -20.07
N ALA A 104 -0.89 17.09 -19.99
CA ALA A 104 -1.06 18.52 -19.75
C ALA A 104 -1.84 19.20 -20.90
N GLU A 105 -1.55 18.85 -22.14
CA GLU A 105 -2.31 19.32 -23.32
C GLU A 105 -3.80 18.90 -23.23
N GLN A 106 -4.05 17.63 -22.88
CA GLN A 106 -5.42 17.10 -22.75
C GLN A 106 -6.21 17.77 -21.62
N THR A 107 -5.54 18.17 -20.52
CA THR A 107 -6.19 18.71 -19.31
C THR A 107 -6.11 20.22 -19.19
N GLY A 108 -5.41 20.91 -20.10
CA GLY A 108 -5.23 22.36 -20.09
C GLY A 108 -4.39 22.87 -18.92
N CYS A 109 -3.38 22.11 -18.49
CA CYS A 109 -2.44 22.50 -17.43
C CYS A 109 -0.98 22.52 -17.95
N LYS A 110 0.00 22.81 -17.08
CA LYS A 110 1.41 22.75 -17.45
C LYS A 110 1.94 21.31 -17.26
N PRO A 111 2.96 20.85 -18.03
CA PRO A 111 3.58 19.54 -17.83
C PRO A 111 4.10 19.31 -16.42
N SER A 112 4.64 20.33 -15.75
CA SER A 112 5.10 20.28 -14.36
C SER A 112 3.98 20.08 -13.33
N GLN A 113 2.72 20.29 -13.71
CA GLN A 113 1.55 20.07 -12.87
C GLN A 113 0.98 18.64 -13.00
N VAL A 114 1.64 17.75 -13.75
CA VAL A 114 1.23 16.37 -13.97
C VAL A 114 2.17 15.43 -13.20
N LEU A 115 1.61 14.57 -12.37
CA LEU A 115 2.37 13.49 -11.72
C LEU A 115 2.19 12.19 -12.49
N PRO A 116 3.25 11.61 -13.09
CA PRO A 116 3.18 10.33 -13.79
C PRO A 116 3.44 9.17 -12.83
N PHE A 117 2.69 8.08 -13.01
CA PHE A 117 2.90 6.81 -12.30
C PHE A 117 2.81 5.65 -13.30
N SER A 118 3.61 4.62 -13.09
CA SER A 118 3.65 3.43 -13.94
C SER A 118 3.76 2.18 -13.07
N THR A 119 3.21 1.07 -13.54
CA THR A 119 3.34 -0.23 -12.88
C THR A 119 3.26 -1.36 -13.91
N GLY A 120 4.02 -2.45 -13.71
CA GLY A 120 4.07 -3.60 -14.59
C GLY A 120 5.50 -4.09 -14.87
N VAL A 121 5.78 -4.49 -16.09
CA VAL A 121 7.06 -5.10 -16.47
C VAL A 121 8.22 -4.08 -16.40
N ILE A 122 9.35 -4.51 -15.81
CA ILE A 122 10.61 -3.78 -15.70
C ILE A 122 11.51 -4.10 -16.90
N LEU A 123 12.39 -3.17 -17.30
CA LEU A 123 13.34 -3.25 -18.42
C LEU A 123 12.72 -3.21 -19.83
N GLU A 124 11.44 -2.91 -19.94
CA GLU A 124 10.79 -2.71 -21.24
C GLU A 124 10.56 -1.22 -21.50
N PRO A 125 10.81 -0.72 -22.74
CA PRO A 125 10.51 0.66 -23.12
C PRO A 125 9.02 0.96 -22.98
N LEU A 126 8.70 2.15 -22.46
CA LEU A 126 7.31 2.58 -22.37
C LEU A 126 6.77 2.95 -23.77
N SER A 127 5.62 2.40 -24.13
CA SER A 127 4.94 2.71 -25.39
C SER A 127 4.19 4.05 -25.31
N VAL A 128 4.91 5.19 -25.21
CA VAL A 128 4.31 6.54 -25.05
C VAL A 128 3.29 6.85 -26.12
N GLY A 129 3.56 6.48 -27.38
CA GLY A 129 2.61 6.70 -28.49
C GLY A 129 1.24 6.06 -28.26
N LYS A 130 1.16 4.92 -27.55
CA LYS A 130 -0.13 4.31 -27.16
C LYS A 130 -0.86 5.15 -26.12
N ILE A 131 -0.14 5.71 -25.14
CA ILE A 131 -0.69 6.59 -24.11
C ILE A 131 -1.26 7.84 -24.78
N VAL A 132 -0.46 8.52 -25.60
CA VAL A 132 -0.86 9.73 -26.33
C VAL A 132 -2.11 9.48 -27.18
N ALA A 133 -2.16 8.36 -27.91
CA ALA A 133 -3.32 8.00 -28.73
C ALA A 133 -4.58 7.66 -27.92
N ALA A 134 -4.43 7.26 -26.65
CA ALA A 134 -5.54 6.91 -25.76
C ALA A 134 -6.12 8.11 -25.00
N LEU A 135 -5.31 9.14 -24.68
CA LEU A 135 -5.73 10.30 -23.91
C LEU A 135 -7.01 10.96 -24.44
N PRO A 136 -7.16 11.28 -25.77
CA PRO A 136 -8.40 11.89 -26.26
C PRO A 136 -9.60 10.94 -26.27
N LYS A 137 -9.41 9.66 -26.00
CA LYS A 137 -10.46 8.62 -25.98
C LYS A 137 -10.86 8.21 -24.56
N MET A 138 -10.29 8.84 -23.55
CA MET A 138 -10.61 8.53 -22.15
C MET A 138 -12.10 8.76 -21.87
N GLN A 139 -12.68 7.86 -21.09
CA GLN A 139 -14.07 7.93 -20.68
C GLN A 139 -14.17 8.32 -19.21
N PRO A 140 -15.20 9.08 -18.81
CA PRO A 140 -15.50 9.30 -17.40
C PRO A 140 -15.58 7.96 -16.65
N ALA A 141 -15.03 7.92 -15.45
CA ALA A 141 -14.92 6.74 -14.62
C ALA A 141 -15.27 7.09 -13.17
N ASP A 142 -15.61 6.08 -12.39
CA ASP A 142 -15.74 6.17 -10.93
C ASP A 142 -14.50 5.57 -10.22
N TRP A 143 -14.54 5.56 -8.89
CA TRP A 143 -13.45 5.02 -8.08
C TRP A 143 -13.28 3.49 -8.24
N ALA A 144 -14.36 2.75 -8.49
CA ALA A 144 -14.29 1.32 -8.75
C ALA A 144 -13.63 1.02 -10.11
N ASP A 145 -13.97 1.80 -11.15
CA ASP A 145 -13.33 1.69 -12.46
C ASP A 145 -11.84 2.04 -12.39
N ALA A 146 -11.48 3.11 -11.67
CA ALA A 146 -10.09 3.50 -11.44
C ALA A 146 -9.31 2.40 -10.70
N ALA A 147 -9.90 1.79 -9.66
CA ALA A 147 -9.29 0.69 -8.93
C ALA A 147 -9.01 -0.53 -9.84
N ARG A 148 -9.95 -0.87 -10.74
CA ARG A 148 -9.75 -1.94 -11.72
C ARG A 148 -8.67 -1.61 -12.74
N ALA A 149 -8.61 -0.35 -13.19
CA ALA A 149 -7.67 0.09 -14.24
C ALA A 149 -6.21 0.11 -13.77
N ILE A 150 -5.94 0.26 -12.46
CA ILE A 150 -4.57 0.26 -11.92
C ILE A 150 -4.04 -1.12 -11.54
N MET A 151 -4.83 -2.19 -11.62
CA MET A 151 -4.43 -3.56 -11.27
C MET A 151 -3.38 -4.11 -12.24
N THR A 152 -2.50 -4.99 -11.70
CA THR A 152 -1.55 -5.80 -12.49
C THR A 152 -1.82 -7.30 -12.32
N THR A 153 -1.20 -7.94 -11.35
CA THR A 153 -1.44 -9.34 -10.94
C THR A 153 -2.53 -9.48 -9.88
N ASP A 154 -3.08 -8.36 -9.44
CA ASP A 154 -4.19 -8.30 -8.49
C ASP A 154 -5.38 -9.13 -8.98
N THR A 155 -6.04 -9.87 -8.07
CA THR A 155 -7.24 -10.64 -8.39
C THR A 155 -8.53 -9.91 -8.03
N VAL A 156 -8.44 -8.93 -7.11
CA VAL A 156 -9.55 -8.10 -6.64
C VAL A 156 -9.16 -6.62 -6.65
N PRO A 157 -9.98 -5.72 -7.22
CA PRO A 157 -9.77 -4.28 -7.11
C PRO A 157 -9.84 -3.82 -5.66
N LYS A 158 -8.91 -2.97 -5.25
CA LYS A 158 -8.81 -2.50 -3.86
C LYS A 158 -9.24 -1.05 -3.77
N SER A 159 -10.36 -0.82 -3.10
CA SER A 159 -10.93 0.51 -2.88
C SER A 159 -11.62 0.59 -1.53
N ALA A 160 -11.62 1.76 -0.93
CA ALA A 160 -12.29 2.01 0.35
C ALA A 160 -12.72 3.47 0.47
N SER A 161 -13.74 3.72 1.28
CA SER A 161 -14.21 5.07 1.60
C SER A 161 -14.41 5.23 3.11
N ARG A 162 -14.25 6.46 3.56
CA ARG A 162 -14.54 6.89 4.93
C ARG A 162 -15.27 8.23 4.92
N GLU A 163 -16.17 8.36 5.87
CA GLU A 163 -16.80 9.63 6.22
C GLU A 163 -16.73 9.76 7.72
N GLY A 164 -16.40 10.95 8.23
CA GLY A 164 -16.28 11.18 9.67
C GLY A 164 -16.19 12.64 10.03
N SER A 165 -16.43 12.95 11.30
CA SER A 165 -16.34 14.32 11.83
C SER A 165 -14.87 14.72 12.02
N VAL A 166 -14.50 15.87 11.47
CA VAL A 166 -13.22 16.54 11.68
C VAL A 166 -13.51 17.95 12.17
N GLY A 167 -13.30 18.20 13.47
CA GLY A 167 -13.86 19.34 14.18
C GLY A 167 -15.32 19.13 14.60
N GLU A 168 -15.91 20.16 15.17
CA GLU A 168 -17.25 20.04 15.80
C GLU A 168 -18.43 20.01 14.80
N LYS A 169 -18.25 20.55 13.58
CA LYS A 169 -19.37 20.85 12.67
C LYS A 169 -19.20 20.36 11.24
N HIS A 170 -18.11 19.72 10.91
CA HIS A 170 -17.82 19.34 9.54
C HIS A 170 -17.63 17.84 9.40
N THR A 171 -18.33 17.27 8.44
CA THR A 171 -18.09 15.93 7.97
C THR A 171 -17.11 15.97 6.83
N VAL A 172 -16.05 15.18 6.92
CA VAL A 172 -15.02 15.03 5.88
C VAL A 172 -15.19 13.67 5.24
N ARG A 173 -15.02 13.63 3.93
CA ARG A 173 -15.06 12.42 3.12
C ARG A 173 -13.66 12.08 2.59
N ALA A 174 -13.41 10.81 2.51
CA ALA A 174 -12.22 10.30 1.87
C ALA A 174 -12.52 9.01 1.10
N THR A 175 -11.94 8.86 -0.08
CA THR A 175 -11.99 7.65 -0.89
C THR A 175 -10.60 7.36 -1.43
N GLY A 176 -10.22 6.09 -1.45
CA GLY A 176 -8.93 5.69 -1.96
C GLY A 176 -8.97 4.37 -2.69
N ILE A 177 -7.94 4.20 -3.52
CA ILE A 177 -7.67 2.98 -4.29
C ILE A 177 -6.23 2.56 -4.07
N ALA A 178 -5.99 1.25 -4.17
CA ALA A 178 -4.64 0.69 -4.13
C ALA A 178 -4.51 -0.47 -5.12
N LYS A 179 -3.29 -0.75 -5.54
CA LYS A 179 -2.91 -1.95 -6.29
C LYS A 179 -1.64 -2.56 -5.73
N GLY A 180 -1.53 -3.86 -5.89
CA GLY A 180 -0.38 -4.65 -5.53
C GLY A 180 -0.78 -6.00 -4.98
N SER A 181 0.00 -7.04 -5.29
CA SER A 181 -0.18 -8.42 -4.83
C SER A 181 1.14 -9.18 -4.74
N GLY A 182 2.17 -8.80 -5.49
CA GLY A 182 3.55 -9.30 -5.41
C GLY A 182 4.57 -8.17 -5.43
N MET A 183 5.83 -8.46 -5.07
CA MET A 183 6.90 -7.50 -4.83
C MET A 183 6.46 -6.49 -3.76
N ILE A 184 6.01 -6.99 -2.59
CA ILE A 184 5.44 -6.20 -1.50
C ILE A 184 6.29 -6.29 -0.23
N HIS A 185 7.13 -5.30 -0.01
CA HIS A 185 7.78 -4.96 1.25
C HIS A 185 8.04 -3.45 1.29
N PRO A 186 7.04 -2.65 1.68
CA PRO A 186 7.17 -1.21 1.71
C PRO A 186 8.16 -0.77 2.80
N ASN A 187 9.32 -0.32 2.35
CA ASN A 187 10.23 0.48 3.15
C ASN A 187 10.16 1.90 2.62
N MET A 188 9.01 2.59 2.87
CA MET A 188 8.54 3.81 2.22
C MET A 188 7.99 3.58 0.80
N ALA A 189 7.21 2.52 0.63
CA ALA A 189 6.28 2.16 -0.45
C ALA A 189 6.63 0.91 -1.27
N THR A 190 5.65 -0.05 -1.41
CA THR A 190 5.71 -1.16 -2.41
C THR A 190 4.34 -1.38 -3.04
N MET A 191 3.75 -0.35 -3.63
CA MET A 191 2.42 -0.40 -4.24
C MET A 191 2.11 0.95 -4.91
N LEU A 192 1.01 1.05 -5.60
CA LEU A 192 0.41 2.35 -5.92
C LEU A 192 -0.85 2.50 -5.09
N SER A 193 -0.94 3.60 -4.34
CA SER A 193 -2.16 3.96 -3.64
C SER A 193 -2.42 5.46 -3.72
N PHE A 194 -3.67 5.80 -3.96
CA PHE A 194 -4.14 7.17 -4.10
C PHE A 194 -5.37 7.35 -3.20
N ILE A 195 -5.27 8.25 -2.25
CA ILE A 195 -6.38 8.64 -1.37
C ILE A 195 -6.72 10.09 -1.65
N ALA A 196 -7.99 10.37 -1.83
CA ALA A 196 -8.51 11.73 -1.93
C ALA A 196 -9.42 12.06 -0.76
N THR A 197 -9.37 13.32 -0.33
CA THR A 197 -10.29 13.87 0.68
C THR A 197 -10.74 15.27 0.28
N ASP A 198 -11.94 15.64 0.69
CA ASP A 198 -12.47 17.01 0.52
C ASP A 198 -11.93 17.99 1.56
N ALA A 199 -11.19 17.53 2.57
CA ALA A 199 -10.56 18.37 3.59
C ALA A 199 -9.65 19.44 2.97
N LYS A 200 -9.51 20.57 3.68
CA LYS A 200 -8.55 21.63 3.32
C LYS A 200 -7.36 21.56 4.26
N VAL A 201 -6.18 21.26 3.71
CA VAL A 201 -4.92 21.09 4.45
C VAL A 201 -3.81 21.82 3.72
N SER A 202 -2.91 22.49 4.43
CA SER A 202 -1.75 23.12 3.81
C SER A 202 -0.74 22.08 3.30
N GLN A 203 0.01 22.43 2.25
CA GLN A 203 0.95 21.51 1.59
C GLN A 203 1.98 20.89 2.57
N PRO A 204 2.65 21.66 3.48
CA PRO A 204 3.61 21.07 4.42
C PRO A 204 2.97 20.10 5.42
N VAL A 205 1.77 20.46 5.90
CA VAL A 205 1.04 19.64 6.88
C VAL A 205 0.53 18.34 6.24
N LEU A 206 0.02 18.41 4.99
CA LEU A 206 -0.41 17.23 4.27
C LEU A 206 0.77 16.30 3.96
N GLN A 207 1.92 16.85 3.57
CA GLN A 207 3.12 16.05 3.30
C GLN A 207 3.58 15.28 4.56
N LEU A 208 3.61 15.93 5.72
CA LEU A 208 3.94 15.28 6.98
C LEU A 208 2.91 14.21 7.35
N MET A 209 1.62 14.53 7.25
CA MET A 209 0.53 13.58 7.51
C MET A 209 0.64 12.34 6.62
N THR A 210 0.98 12.52 5.33
CA THR A 210 1.17 11.42 4.37
C THR A 210 2.33 10.50 4.80
N GLN A 211 3.43 11.06 5.29
CA GLN A 211 4.57 10.28 5.80
C GLN A 211 4.17 9.47 7.05
N GLU A 212 3.52 10.11 8.03
CA GLU A 212 3.08 9.43 9.24
C GLU A 212 2.08 8.31 8.96
N ILE A 213 1.11 8.55 8.06
CA ILE A 213 0.14 7.52 7.67
C ILE A 213 0.84 6.36 6.95
N ALA A 214 1.77 6.63 6.04
CA ALA A 214 2.54 5.58 5.37
C ALA A 214 3.28 4.69 6.36
N ASP A 215 3.93 5.28 7.38
CA ASP A 215 4.68 4.57 8.41
C ASP A 215 3.81 3.70 9.34
N GLU A 216 2.56 4.10 9.52
CA GLU A 216 1.61 3.41 10.38
C GLU A 216 0.77 2.37 9.60
N THR A 217 0.78 2.38 8.27
CA THR A 217 -0.08 1.55 7.42
C THR A 217 0.70 0.77 6.37
N PHE A 218 1.01 1.36 5.21
CA PHE A 218 1.68 0.67 4.11
C PHE A 218 3.09 0.16 4.49
N ASN A 219 3.82 0.87 5.36
CA ASN A 219 5.10 0.38 5.87
C ASN A 219 4.98 -0.69 6.96
N THR A 220 3.81 -1.31 7.10
CA THR A 220 3.57 -2.42 8.03
C THR A 220 3.10 -3.70 7.34
N ILE A 221 3.15 -3.75 6.00
CA ILE A 221 2.76 -4.94 5.24
C ILE A 221 3.94 -5.59 4.53
N THR A 222 3.83 -6.88 4.22
CA THR A 222 4.73 -7.57 3.29
C THR A 222 4.05 -8.82 2.71
N VAL A 223 4.37 -9.14 1.45
CA VAL A 223 3.99 -10.42 0.81
C VAL A 223 5.21 -11.32 0.68
N ASP A 224 6.29 -10.85 0.08
CA ASP A 224 7.46 -11.62 -0.33
C ASP A 224 8.81 -11.03 0.14
N GLY A 225 8.78 -9.86 0.76
CA GLY A 225 10.00 -9.21 1.24
C GLY A 225 10.71 -8.36 0.19
N ASP A 226 10.20 -8.28 -1.06
CA ASP A 226 10.82 -7.55 -2.15
C ASP A 226 10.29 -6.12 -2.27
N THR A 227 11.21 -5.13 -2.37
CA THR A 227 10.87 -3.71 -2.52
C THR A 227 10.86 -3.33 -4.01
N SER A 228 9.73 -2.81 -4.49
CA SER A 228 9.53 -2.42 -5.88
C SER A 228 10.28 -1.13 -6.26
N THR A 229 10.42 -0.92 -7.56
CA THR A 229 11.04 0.26 -8.18
C THR A 229 10.09 1.45 -8.34
N ASN A 230 8.76 1.24 -8.21
CA ASN A 230 7.75 2.20 -8.65
C ASN A 230 6.84 2.74 -7.55
N ASP A 231 6.98 2.25 -6.34
CA ASP A 231 6.01 2.44 -5.28
C ASP A 231 5.74 3.89 -4.94
N SER A 232 4.46 4.19 -4.74
CA SER A 232 4.03 5.54 -4.43
C SER A 232 2.71 5.52 -3.64
N PHE A 233 2.69 6.25 -2.54
CA PHE A 233 1.48 6.54 -1.79
C PHE A 233 1.20 8.03 -1.85
N VAL A 234 0.01 8.40 -2.30
CA VAL A 234 -0.39 9.79 -2.57
C VAL A 234 -1.67 10.11 -1.83
N ILE A 235 -1.68 11.22 -1.11
CA ILE A 235 -2.90 11.81 -0.52
C ILE A 235 -3.18 13.16 -1.19
N ILE A 236 -4.42 13.32 -1.66
CA ILE A 236 -4.92 14.52 -2.33
C ILE A 236 -5.96 15.17 -1.41
N ALA A 237 -5.71 16.40 -0.95
CA ALA A 237 -6.69 17.20 -0.24
C ALA A 237 -7.24 18.27 -1.19
N THR A 238 -8.51 18.11 -1.60
CA THR A 238 -9.10 18.99 -2.63
C THR A 238 -9.52 20.35 -2.09
N GLY A 239 -9.66 20.49 -0.78
CA GLY A 239 -10.07 21.73 -0.12
C GLY A 239 -11.50 22.15 -0.44
N LYS A 240 -12.37 21.21 -0.88
CA LYS A 240 -13.76 21.50 -1.23
C LYS A 240 -14.72 21.46 -0.06
N ASN A 241 -14.30 20.94 1.09
CA ASN A 241 -15.03 21.06 2.33
C ASN A 241 -15.04 22.52 2.80
N SER A 242 -16.14 22.94 3.43
CA SER A 242 -16.34 24.33 3.87
C SER A 242 -15.54 24.75 5.13
N GLN A 243 -14.78 23.81 5.72
CA GLN A 243 -13.96 24.12 6.90
C GLN A 243 -12.72 24.94 6.55
N SER A 244 -12.20 25.67 7.56
CA SER A 244 -10.93 26.38 7.45
C SER A 244 -9.78 25.40 7.25
N GLU A 245 -8.70 25.88 6.64
CA GLU A 245 -7.49 25.10 6.40
C GLU A 245 -6.86 24.58 7.70
N ILE A 246 -6.38 23.34 7.67
CA ILE A 246 -5.51 22.78 8.70
C ILE A 246 -4.08 23.09 8.27
N ASP A 247 -3.47 24.10 8.89
CA ASP A 247 -2.13 24.62 8.55
C ASP A 247 -1.08 24.33 9.61
N ASN A 248 -1.49 23.68 10.72
CA ASN A 248 -0.63 23.40 11.86
C ASN A 248 -0.94 22.02 12.46
N ILE A 249 0.11 21.27 12.81
CA ILE A 249 0.00 19.97 13.48
C ILE A 249 -0.59 20.04 14.90
N ALA A 250 -0.53 21.21 15.54
CA ALA A 250 -1.15 21.43 16.84
C ALA A 250 -2.68 21.67 16.76
N ASP A 251 -3.25 21.82 15.56
CA ASP A 251 -4.69 21.89 15.36
C ASP A 251 -5.32 20.54 15.77
N PRO A 252 -6.30 20.52 16.67
CA PRO A 252 -6.96 19.26 17.09
C PRO A 252 -7.54 18.44 15.92
N ARG A 253 -7.91 19.10 14.82
CA ARG A 253 -8.43 18.48 13.60
C ARG A 253 -7.35 17.67 12.84
N TYR A 254 -6.05 18.01 13.03
CA TYR A 254 -4.96 17.26 12.43
C TYR A 254 -5.02 15.77 12.81
N LYS A 255 -5.11 15.50 14.12
CA LYS A 255 -5.20 14.12 14.60
C LYS A 255 -6.47 13.42 14.11
N GLN A 256 -7.62 14.09 14.13
CA GLN A 256 -8.89 13.52 13.69
C GLN A 256 -8.86 13.15 12.20
N LEU A 257 -8.31 14.05 11.35
CA LEU A 257 -8.16 13.79 9.92
C LEU A 257 -7.14 12.68 9.67
N LYS A 258 -6.01 12.68 10.37
CA LYS A 258 -5.00 11.63 10.28
C LYS A 258 -5.57 10.26 10.65
N ASP A 259 -6.34 10.17 11.73
CA ASP A 259 -6.98 8.91 12.16
C ASP A 259 -7.99 8.41 11.11
N LEU A 260 -8.77 9.31 10.51
CA LEU A 260 -9.73 8.97 9.46
C LEU A 260 -9.00 8.43 8.19
N LEU A 261 -8.03 9.18 7.68
CA LEU A 261 -7.26 8.79 6.49
C LEU A 261 -6.37 7.56 6.77
N GLY A 262 -5.81 7.45 7.96
CA GLY A 262 -5.01 6.31 8.41
C GLY A 262 -5.84 5.03 8.47
N SER A 263 -7.08 5.09 8.96
CA SER A 263 -7.98 3.93 8.98
C SER A 263 -8.33 3.44 7.56
N LEU A 264 -8.50 4.36 6.61
CA LEU A 264 -8.72 4.05 5.20
C LEU A 264 -7.46 3.45 4.56
N ALA A 265 -6.30 4.07 4.80
CA ALA A 265 -5.01 3.60 4.30
C ALA A 265 -4.67 2.20 4.84
N LEU A 266 -4.98 1.90 6.11
CA LEU A 266 -4.78 0.58 6.70
C LEU A 266 -5.66 -0.49 6.05
N GLU A 267 -6.95 -0.19 5.77
CA GLU A 267 -7.82 -1.11 5.02
C GLU A 267 -7.24 -1.43 3.65
N LEU A 268 -6.76 -0.40 2.91
CA LEU A 268 -6.14 -0.60 1.60
C LEU A 268 -4.82 -1.38 1.69
N ALA A 269 -4.00 -1.12 2.69
CA ALA A 269 -2.76 -1.84 2.92
C ALA A 269 -3.01 -3.32 3.23
N GLN A 270 -3.97 -3.63 4.10
CA GLN A 270 -4.37 -5.01 4.40
C GLN A 270 -5.00 -5.70 3.18
N ALA A 271 -5.75 -4.97 2.34
CA ALA A 271 -6.33 -5.51 1.12
C ALA A 271 -5.25 -6.00 0.14
N ILE A 272 -4.08 -5.34 0.08
CA ILE A 272 -2.93 -5.79 -0.71
C ILE A 272 -2.44 -7.15 -0.22
N VAL A 273 -2.27 -7.33 1.09
CA VAL A 273 -1.80 -8.60 1.68
C VAL A 273 -2.83 -9.71 1.52
N ARG A 274 -4.12 -9.40 1.69
CA ARG A 274 -5.23 -10.35 1.50
C ARG A 274 -5.31 -10.88 0.07
N ASP A 275 -4.91 -10.07 -0.90
CA ASP A 275 -4.82 -10.41 -2.32
C ASP A 275 -3.36 -10.71 -2.75
N GLY A 276 -2.49 -11.03 -1.81
CA GLY A 276 -1.11 -11.44 -2.10
C GLY A 276 -1.07 -12.61 -3.09
N GLU A 277 -0.08 -12.61 -4.00
CA GLU A 277 0.07 -13.66 -5.02
C GLU A 277 0.08 -15.04 -4.38
N GLY A 278 -0.94 -15.85 -4.69
CA GLY A 278 -1.11 -17.20 -4.14
C GLY A 278 -1.49 -17.27 -2.66
N ALA A 279 -1.85 -16.15 -2.01
CA ALA A 279 -2.21 -16.13 -0.60
C ALA A 279 -3.47 -16.95 -0.31
N THR A 280 -3.41 -17.76 0.75
CA THR A 280 -4.54 -18.52 1.28
C THR A 280 -4.88 -18.13 2.71
N LYS A 281 -3.97 -17.41 3.39
CA LYS A 281 -4.15 -16.93 4.77
C LYS A 281 -3.66 -15.51 4.93
N PHE A 282 -4.37 -14.73 5.74
CA PHE A 282 -3.96 -13.41 6.21
C PHE A 282 -3.38 -13.52 7.62
N ILE A 283 -2.16 -13.06 7.81
CA ILE A 283 -1.40 -13.25 9.05
C ILE A 283 -1.05 -11.89 9.65
N THR A 284 -1.43 -11.70 10.91
CA THR A 284 -1.04 -10.54 11.71
C THR A 284 0.09 -10.95 12.64
N VAL A 285 1.26 -10.35 12.53
CA VAL A 285 2.38 -10.53 13.45
C VAL A 285 2.46 -9.31 14.36
N ARG A 286 2.10 -9.47 15.64
CA ARG A 286 2.09 -8.41 16.64
C ARG A 286 3.16 -8.65 17.68
N VAL A 287 4.11 -7.75 17.77
CA VAL A 287 5.19 -7.77 18.77
C VAL A 287 4.93 -6.68 19.79
N GLU A 288 4.92 -7.05 21.06
CA GLU A 288 4.60 -6.23 22.22
C GLU A 288 5.76 -6.22 23.22
N ASN A 289 5.77 -5.24 24.11
CA ASN A 289 6.74 -5.11 25.18
C ASN A 289 8.21 -5.09 24.70
N ALA A 290 8.48 -4.47 23.54
CA ALA A 290 9.82 -4.22 23.02
C ALA A 290 10.44 -2.97 23.65
N LYS A 291 11.77 -2.82 23.58
CA LYS A 291 12.47 -1.59 24.02
C LYS A 291 12.11 -0.40 23.14
N THR A 292 12.04 -0.62 21.84
CA THR A 292 11.70 0.40 20.84
C THR A 292 10.72 -0.15 19.81
N ARG A 293 10.04 0.74 19.07
CA ARG A 293 9.20 0.35 17.94
C ARG A 293 10.00 -0.35 16.84
N ASP A 294 11.23 0.07 16.61
CA ASP A 294 12.11 -0.53 15.60
C ASP A 294 12.50 -1.96 15.97
N GLU A 295 12.81 -2.22 17.26
CA GLU A 295 13.04 -3.58 17.76
C GLU A 295 11.80 -4.47 17.53
N ALA A 296 10.60 -3.96 17.84
CA ALA A 296 9.37 -4.70 17.62
C ALA A 296 9.14 -4.98 16.11
N ARG A 297 9.37 -3.99 15.23
CA ARG A 297 9.28 -4.16 13.77
C ARG A 297 10.29 -5.18 13.25
N GLN A 298 11.52 -5.14 13.73
CA GLN A 298 12.59 -6.05 13.30
C GLN A 298 12.22 -7.51 13.60
N VAL A 299 11.69 -7.79 14.79
CA VAL A 299 11.20 -9.13 15.15
C VAL A 299 9.98 -9.52 14.30
N ALA A 300 9.02 -8.62 14.15
CA ALA A 300 7.81 -8.89 13.35
C ALA A 300 8.14 -9.21 11.88
N TYR A 301 9.05 -8.46 11.27
CA TYR A 301 9.49 -8.72 9.89
C TYR A 301 10.33 -9.99 9.76
N ALA A 302 11.16 -10.34 10.76
CA ALA A 302 11.90 -11.61 10.73
C ALA A 302 10.94 -12.82 10.66
N VAL A 303 9.82 -12.76 11.37
CA VAL A 303 8.76 -13.78 11.31
C VAL A 303 8.02 -13.71 9.97
N ALA A 304 7.59 -12.52 9.55
CA ALA A 304 6.78 -12.29 8.36
C ALA A 304 7.51 -12.66 7.05
N HIS A 305 8.83 -12.51 7.00
CA HIS A 305 9.67 -12.83 5.84
C HIS A 305 10.20 -14.27 5.82
N SER A 306 10.05 -15.04 6.91
CA SER A 306 10.59 -16.40 6.96
C SER A 306 9.85 -17.35 5.99
N PRO A 307 10.48 -17.86 4.93
CA PRO A 307 9.82 -18.83 4.03
C PRO A 307 9.35 -20.08 4.78
N LEU A 308 10.11 -20.53 5.80
CA LEU A 308 9.74 -21.69 6.60
C LEU A 308 8.48 -21.42 7.44
N VAL A 309 8.32 -20.21 7.98
CA VAL A 309 7.12 -19.80 8.71
C VAL A 309 5.94 -19.70 7.73
N LYS A 310 6.11 -19.02 6.61
CA LYS A 310 5.05 -18.82 5.62
C LYS A 310 4.55 -20.13 5.02
N THR A 311 5.43 -21.09 4.75
CA THR A 311 5.05 -22.43 4.26
C THR A 311 4.38 -23.27 5.33
N ALA A 312 4.70 -23.09 6.63
CA ALA A 312 3.97 -23.74 7.72
C ALA A 312 2.52 -23.22 7.81
N PHE A 313 2.31 -21.90 7.65
CA PHE A 313 0.97 -21.31 7.57
C PHE A 313 0.17 -21.89 6.40
N PHE A 314 0.77 -22.00 5.21
CA PHE A 314 0.14 -22.61 4.04
C PHE A 314 -0.30 -24.05 4.32
N ALA A 315 0.58 -24.82 4.96
CA ALA A 315 0.30 -26.22 5.33
C ALA A 315 -0.66 -26.38 6.52
N SER A 316 -1.10 -25.26 7.14
CA SER A 316 -1.84 -25.28 8.42
C SER A 316 -1.09 -26.04 9.53
N ASP A 317 0.24 -26.02 9.51
CA ASP A 317 1.13 -26.69 10.48
C ASP A 317 1.47 -25.70 11.61
N PRO A 318 1.09 -25.95 12.88
CA PRO A 318 1.43 -25.11 14.03
C PRO A 318 2.90 -25.28 14.41
N ASN A 319 3.81 -24.97 13.51
CA ASN A 319 5.25 -25.17 13.66
C ASN A 319 5.89 -24.13 14.57
N LEU A 320 5.76 -24.30 15.88
CA LEU A 320 6.29 -23.37 16.86
C LEU A 320 7.81 -23.19 16.75
N GLY A 321 8.54 -24.26 16.38
CA GLY A 321 9.99 -24.21 16.23
C GLY A 321 10.43 -23.23 15.14
N ARG A 322 9.73 -23.16 14.01
CA ARG A 322 10.03 -22.20 12.93
C ARG A 322 9.76 -20.76 13.35
N LEU A 323 8.68 -20.52 14.09
CA LEU A 323 8.35 -19.20 14.64
C LEU A 323 9.41 -18.74 15.63
N LEU A 324 9.76 -19.57 16.64
CA LEU A 324 10.78 -19.26 17.64
C LEU A 324 12.16 -19.04 17.00
N ALA A 325 12.53 -19.85 16.00
CA ALA A 325 13.77 -19.66 15.26
C ALA A 325 13.79 -18.29 14.54
N ALA A 326 12.68 -17.88 13.90
CA ALA A 326 12.58 -16.59 13.24
C ALA A 326 12.72 -15.42 14.21
N ILE A 327 12.10 -15.51 15.40
CA ILE A 327 12.28 -14.53 16.48
C ILE A 327 13.76 -14.49 16.93
N GLY A 328 14.39 -15.66 17.11
CA GLY A 328 15.75 -15.76 17.61
C GLY A 328 16.81 -15.16 16.68
N TYR A 329 16.63 -15.24 15.34
CA TYR A 329 17.56 -14.63 14.39
C TYR A 329 17.18 -13.22 13.95
N ALA A 330 16.21 -12.57 14.60
CA ALA A 330 15.76 -11.22 14.24
C ALA A 330 16.84 -10.12 14.38
N GLY A 331 18.04 -10.44 14.85
CA GLY A 331 19.15 -9.49 14.96
C GLY A 331 19.16 -8.67 16.25
N ILE A 332 18.42 -9.08 17.27
CA ILE A 332 18.43 -8.45 18.60
C ILE A 332 19.50 -9.15 19.46
N ALA A 333 20.65 -8.53 19.61
CA ALA A 333 21.83 -9.13 20.21
C ALA A 333 21.65 -9.57 21.68
N ASP A 334 20.79 -8.88 22.44
CA ASP A 334 20.49 -9.12 23.85
C ASP A 334 19.06 -9.64 24.07
N LEU A 335 18.49 -10.34 23.07
CA LEU A 335 17.19 -10.98 23.21
C LEU A 335 17.28 -12.13 24.23
N ASP A 336 16.46 -12.07 25.28
CA ASP A 336 16.33 -13.14 26.25
C ASP A 336 15.16 -14.05 25.87
N ALA A 337 15.46 -15.26 25.40
CA ALA A 337 14.46 -16.22 24.98
C ALA A 337 13.67 -16.83 26.15
N ASP A 338 14.25 -16.82 27.36
CA ASP A 338 13.64 -17.45 28.54
C ASP A 338 12.44 -16.67 29.08
N ILE A 339 12.34 -15.37 28.78
CA ILE A 339 11.21 -14.53 29.22
C ILE A 339 10.17 -14.30 28.15
N LEU A 340 10.40 -14.79 26.93
CA LEU A 340 9.52 -14.58 25.79
C LEU A 340 8.21 -15.35 25.92
N GLU A 341 7.08 -14.70 25.62
CA GLU A 341 5.80 -15.35 25.43
C GLU A 341 5.37 -15.26 23.96
N MET A 342 4.79 -16.37 23.44
CA MET A 342 4.23 -16.40 22.09
C MET A 342 2.83 -17.01 22.11
N TYR A 343 1.94 -16.39 21.33
CA TYR A 343 0.55 -16.82 21.19
C TYR A 343 0.20 -17.02 19.71
N LEU A 344 -0.63 -18.00 19.43
CA LEU A 344 -1.40 -18.13 18.19
C LEU A 344 -2.85 -17.77 18.51
N ASP A 345 -3.32 -16.65 18.00
CA ASP A 345 -4.54 -15.95 18.48
C ASP A 345 -4.48 -15.76 20.01
N ASP A 346 -5.40 -16.38 20.76
CA ASP A 346 -5.43 -16.35 22.22
C ASP A 346 -4.78 -17.57 22.89
N VAL A 347 -4.25 -18.52 22.12
CA VAL A 347 -3.61 -19.73 22.63
C VAL A 347 -2.15 -19.45 22.98
N LEU A 348 -1.78 -19.48 24.26
CA LEU A 348 -0.38 -19.43 24.68
C LEU A 348 0.34 -20.69 24.21
N VAL A 349 1.35 -20.54 23.34
CA VAL A 349 2.05 -21.67 22.72
C VAL A 349 3.50 -21.82 23.20
N ALA A 350 4.14 -20.72 23.63
CA ALA A 350 5.49 -20.75 24.18
C ALA A 350 5.64 -19.75 25.34
N GLU A 351 6.37 -20.13 26.35
CA GLU A 351 6.75 -19.36 27.53
C GLU A 351 8.00 -19.96 28.18
N ASN A 352 8.73 -19.21 29.01
CA ASN A 352 9.86 -19.68 29.79
C ASN A 352 10.89 -20.49 28.97
N GLY A 353 11.23 -20.03 27.77
CA GLY A 353 12.19 -20.67 26.87
C GLY A 353 11.72 -21.97 26.22
N GLY A 354 10.45 -22.37 26.40
CA GLY A 354 9.94 -23.64 25.90
C GLY A 354 8.48 -23.59 25.46
N ARG A 355 7.95 -24.78 25.15
CA ARG A 355 6.53 -24.95 24.85
C ARG A 355 5.70 -24.73 26.11
N ALA A 356 4.63 -23.95 26.04
CA ALA A 356 3.74 -23.70 27.16
C ALA A 356 3.11 -25.02 27.68
N ALA A 357 3.05 -25.18 28.98
CA ALA A 357 2.51 -26.40 29.60
C ALA A 357 1.00 -26.60 29.30
N SER A 358 0.28 -25.52 29.06
CA SER A 358 -1.14 -25.53 28.72
C SER A 358 -1.43 -25.81 27.23
N TYR A 359 -0.42 -25.79 26.36
CA TYR A 359 -0.59 -25.95 24.92
C TYR A 359 -0.79 -27.42 24.53
N THR A 360 -1.78 -27.65 23.68
CA THR A 360 -1.98 -28.92 22.96
C THR A 360 -1.90 -28.73 21.46
N GLU A 361 -1.52 -29.78 20.74
CA GLU A 361 -1.41 -29.74 19.27
C GLU A 361 -2.76 -29.46 18.59
N GLU A 362 -3.85 -29.97 19.17
CA GLU A 362 -5.21 -29.77 18.68
C GLU A 362 -5.60 -28.27 18.72
N GLN A 363 -5.18 -27.55 19.78
CA GLN A 363 -5.40 -26.12 19.89
C GLN A 363 -4.65 -25.35 18.80
N GLY A 364 -3.39 -25.70 18.55
CA GLY A 364 -2.58 -25.12 17.49
C GLY A 364 -3.18 -25.35 16.12
N GLN A 365 -3.57 -26.59 15.81
CA GLN A 365 -4.20 -26.96 14.54
C GLN A 365 -5.52 -26.22 14.33
N ALA A 366 -6.34 -26.06 15.37
CA ALA A 366 -7.60 -25.33 15.29
C ALA A 366 -7.39 -23.84 14.91
N VAL A 367 -6.31 -23.20 15.39
CA VAL A 367 -5.94 -21.84 14.99
C VAL A 367 -5.40 -21.83 13.57
N MET A 368 -4.47 -22.73 13.23
CA MET A 368 -3.84 -22.76 11.91
C MET A 368 -4.80 -23.14 10.78
N ALA A 369 -5.94 -23.74 11.06
CA ALA A 369 -6.99 -24.02 10.09
C ALA A 369 -7.78 -22.76 9.64
N LYS A 370 -7.67 -21.63 10.35
CA LYS A 370 -8.38 -20.38 10.03
C LYS A 370 -7.75 -19.70 8.82
N ASP A 371 -8.54 -18.87 8.14
CA ASP A 371 -8.06 -18.00 7.06
C ASP A 371 -7.31 -16.77 7.59
N GLU A 372 -7.61 -16.33 8.82
CA GLU A 372 -6.98 -15.19 9.48
C GLU A 372 -6.39 -15.62 10.82
N ILE A 373 -5.11 -15.34 11.03
CA ILE A 373 -4.35 -15.80 12.18
C ILE A 373 -3.51 -14.64 12.74
N THR A 374 -3.50 -14.52 14.07
CA THR A 374 -2.62 -13.58 14.77
C THR A 374 -1.50 -14.32 15.49
N VAL A 375 -0.25 -14.00 15.18
CA VAL A 375 0.93 -14.35 15.99
C VAL A 375 1.23 -13.17 16.89
N ARG A 376 1.06 -13.35 18.20
CA ARG A 376 1.38 -12.31 19.20
C ARG A 376 2.62 -12.73 19.98
N ILE A 377 3.60 -11.85 20.02
CA ILE A 377 4.91 -12.07 20.64
C ILE A 377 5.13 -11.00 21.68
N LYS A 378 5.38 -11.39 22.95
CA LYS A 378 5.76 -10.46 24.01
C LYS A 378 7.22 -10.63 24.36
N LEU A 379 7.99 -9.57 24.22
CA LEU A 379 9.43 -9.60 24.47
C LEU A 379 9.80 -9.30 25.95
N HIS A 380 8.89 -8.70 26.72
CA HIS A 380 9.10 -8.30 28.13
C HIS A 380 10.32 -7.39 28.35
N ARG A 381 10.61 -6.48 27.39
CA ARG A 381 11.81 -5.63 27.39
C ARG A 381 11.50 -4.15 27.52
N GLY A 382 10.22 -3.73 27.38
CA GLY A 382 9.79 -2.34 27.40
C GLY A 382 8.29 -2.19 27.20
N GLN A 383 7.86 -1.06 26.60
CA GLN A 383 6.44 -0.74 26.36
C GLN A 383 6.11 -0.55 24.88
N ALA A 384 7.11 -0.61 24.01
CA ALA A 384 6.91 -0.39 22.59
C ALA A 384 6.28 -1.62 21.92
N ALA A 385 5.54 -1.37 20.84
CA ALA A 385 4.90 -2.42 20.06
C ALA A 385 4.92 -2.08 18.58
N ALA A 386 4.81 -3.10 17.74
CA ALA A 386 4.59 -2.98 16.32
C ALA A 386 3.75 -4.14 15.80
N THR A 387 3.02 -3.90 14.71
CA THR A 387 2.27 -4.92 14.00
C THR A 387 2.71 -4.94 12.55
N VAL A 388 2.91 -6.13 11.98
CA VAL A 388 3.18 -6.38 10.57
C VAL A 388 2.13 -7.35 10.04
N TYR A 389 1.60 -7.06 8.86
CA TYR A 389 0.65 -7.90 8.16
C TYR A 389 1.32 -8.63 7.02
N THR A 390 1.09 -9.92 6.89
CA THR A 390 1.66 -10.76 5.84
C THR A 390 0.67 -11.85 5.43
N CYS A 391 1.05 -12.68 4.48
CA CYS A 391 0.32 -13.87 4.05
C CYS A 391 1.21 -15.10 4.10
N ASP A 392 0.64 -16.27 3.90
CA ASP A 392 1.36 -17.52 3.70
C ASP A 392 2.13 -17.56 2.35
N LEU A 393 2.87 -18.62 2.10
CA LEU A 393 3.58 -18.87 0.86
C LEU A 393 3.13 -20.22 0.28
N SER A 394 2.34 -20.15 -0.79
CA SER A 394 1.77 -21.32 -1.48
C SER A 394 2.57 -21.71 -2.72
N HIS A 395 2.19 -22.83 -3.34
CA HIS A 395 2.71 -23.25 -4.65
C HIS A 395 2.32 -22.27 -5.77
N ASP A 396 1.14 -21.64 -5.64
CA ASP A 396 0.63 -20.70 -6.65
C ASP A 396 1.52 -19.44 -6.76
N TYR A 397 2.16 -19.00 -5.67
CA TYR A 397 3.14 -17.92 -5.73
C TYR A 397 4.26 -18.21 -6.74
N VAL A 398 4.79 -19.43 -6.72
CA VAL A 398 5.86 -19.84 -7.65
C VAL A 398 5.32 -19.89 -9.08
N SER A 399 4.13 -20.46 -9.30
CA SER A 399 3.52 -20.56 -10.62
C SER A 399 3.25 -19.19 -11.25
N ILE A 400 2.64 -18.26 -10.47
CA ILE A 400 2.34 -16.89 -10.92
C ILE A 400 3.62 -16.15 -11.33
N ASN A 401 4.70 -16.28 -10.54
CA ASN A 401 5.93 -15.55 -10.80
C ASN A 401 6.79 -16.20 -11.91
N ALA A 402 6.67 -17.53 -12.13
CA ALA A 402 7.31 -18.19 -13.25
C ALA A 402 6.76 -17.72 -14.61
N ASP A 403 5.46 -17.41 -14.67
CA ASP A 403 4.76 -17.02 -15.90
C ASP A 403 4.57 -15.51 -16.08
N TYR A 404 5.16 -14.66 -15.20
CA TYR A 404 4.88 -13.22 -15.13
C TYR A 404 5.15 -12.45 -16.44
N ARG A 405 6.10 -12.93 -17.28
CA ARG A 405 6.46 -12.29 -18.57
C ARG A 405 5.69 -12.83 -19.77
N SER A 406 4.93 -13.90 -19.62
CA SER A 406 4.21 -14.55 -20.72
C SER A 406 2.87 -13.88 -21.05
#